data_358eaeadd800035367ec2484a0ef6f5c
#
_entry.id   358eaeadd800035367ec2484a0ef6f5c
#
_cell.length_a   1.000
_cell.length_b   1.000
_cell.length_c   1.000
_cell.angle_alpha   90.00
_cell.angle_beta   90.00
_cell.angle_gamma   90.00
#
_symmetry.space_group_name_H-M   'P 1'
#
loop_
_entity.id
_entity.type
_entity.pdbx_description
1 polymer ?
#
loop_
_entity_poly.entity_id
_entity_poly.type
_entity_poly.pdbx_seq_one_letter_code
_entity_poly.pdbx_strand_id
1 'polypeptide(L)'
;MFKTILVLLPYVFLTSCIRNYEPVISSILADPNPVPKGGAVSLTCNASDDDYSTRQKEEMLTYEWFAAAGEITIGEPGNTATWNAPDESGLFSVSCSVMDEYYGLDIATIEIIVE
;
A
#
# COMPACT_ATOMS: atom_id res chain seq x y z
N MET A 1 -30.98 -15.98 34.11
CA MET A 1 -30.74 -15.85 33.40
C MET A 1 -30.67 -15.57 32.41
N PHE A 2 -30.59 -15.47 31.83
CA PHE A 2 -30.42 -15.26 30.87
C PHE A 2 -30.41 -14.50 30.20
N LYS A 3 -30.46 -14.41 30.14
CA LYS A 3 -30.56 -13.74 29.57
C LYS A 3 -29.81 -12.89 29.15
N THR A 4 -29.48 -12.61 29.09
CA THR A 4 -28.58 -11.77 29.02
C THR A 4 -27.76 -11.89 28.00
N ILE A 5 -27.55 -12.86 27.73
CA ILE A 5 -26.71 -13.16 26.81
C ILE A 5 -26.88 -12.57 25.60
N LEU A 6 -27.84 -12.50 25.21
CA LEU A 6 -28.05 -12.09 24.02
C LEU A 6 -27.58 -10.83 23.72
N VAL A 7 -27.51 -10.22 24.50
CA VAL A 7 -27.08 -9.01 24.30
C VAL A 7 -25.94 -8.79 23.52
N LEU A 8 -24.99 -9.51 23.68
CA LEU A 8 -23.82 -9.29 23.04
C LEU A 8 -23.92 -9.45 21.64
N LEU A 9 -24.69 -10.23 21.20
CA LEU A 9 -24.72 -10.46 19.85
C LEU A 9 -24.96 -9.30 19.03
N PRO A 10 -25.83 -8.56 19.32
CA PRO A 10 -26.17 -7.50 18.49
C PRO A 10 -25.08 -6.62 18.05
N TYR A 11 -24.32 -6.16 18.91
CA TYR A 11 -23.40 -5.20 18.45
C TYR A 11 -22.33 -5.73 17.61
N VAL A 12 -22.14 -6.97 17.65
CA VAL A 12 -21.14 -7.52 16.82
C VAL A 12 -21.56 -7.37 15.41
N PHE A 13 -22.79 -7.52 15.14
CA PHE A 13 -23.18 -7.44 13.80
C PHE A 13 -23.20 -6.09 13.28
N LEU A 14 -23.26 -5.14 14.12
CA LEU A 14 -23.26 -3.83 13.65
C LEU A 14 -22.08 -3.54 12.87
N THR A 15 -20.99 -4.06 13.26
CA THR A 15 -19.80 -3.77 12.53
C THR A 15 -19.88 -4.30 11.18
N SER A 16 -20.56 -5.36 10.98
CA SER A 16 -20.56 -5.92 9.67
C SER A 16 -21.43 -5.10 8.74
N CYS A 17 -22.20 -4.20 9.23
CA CYS A 17 -22.97 -3.40 8.36
C CYS A 17 -22.19 -2.30 7.74
N ILE A 18 -21.05 -2.00 8.24
CA ILE A 18 -20.25 -0.98 7.68
C ILE A 18 -19.60 -1.50 6.46
N ARG A 19 -19.76 -0.82 5.40
CA ARG A 19 -19.24 -1.27 4.19
C ARG A 19 -18.05 -0.58 3.73
N ASN A 20 -17.11 -0.32 4.54
CA ASN A 20 -15.86 0.29 4.11
C ASN A 20 -14.90 -0.81 3.74
N TYR A 21 -14.59 -0.94 2.48
CA TYR A 21 -13.61 -1.89 2.05
C TYR A 21 -12.25 -1.24 2.03
N GLU A 22 -11.28 -1.93 2.54
CA GLU A 22 -9.93 -1.41 2.56
C GLU A 22 -9.31 -1.51 1.20
N PRO A 23 -8.38 -0.65 0.87
CA PRO A 23 -7.70 -0.77 -0.41
C PRO A 23 -6.85 -2.03 -0.43
N VAL A 24 -6.59 -2.53 -1.62
CA VAL A 24 -5.80 -3.74 -1.78
C VAL A 24 -4.71 -3.46 -2.78
N ILE A 25 -3.47 -3.71 -2.39
CA ILE A 25 -2.35 -3.59 -3.30
C ILE A 25 -2.19 -4.91 -4.01
N SER A 26 -2.32 -4.91 -5.33
CA SER A 26 -2.17 -6.12 -6.08
C SER A 26 -0.72 -6.37 -6.46
N SER A 27 0.07 -5.34 -6.62
CA SER A 27 1.49 -5.50 -6.95
C SER A 27 2.26 -4.22 -6.78
N ILE A 28 3.56 -4.36 -6.59
CA ILE A 28 4.49 -3.25 -6.72
C ILE A 28 5.46 -3.67 -7.80
N LEU A 29 5.63 -2.82 -8.78
CA LEU A 29 6.56 -3.10 -9.86
C LEU A 29 7.83 -2.28 -9.65
N ALA A 30 8.97 -2.90 -9.87
CA ALA A 30 10.25 -2.22 -9.76
C ALA A 30 11.05 -2.55 -11.01
N ASP A 31 11.51 -1.52 -11.70
CA ASP A 31 12.22 -1.71 -12.94
C ASP A 31 13.33 -0.66 -13.07
N PRO A 32 14.56 -1.07 -13.21
CA PRO A 32 15.07 -2.43 -13.29
C PRO A 32 15.26 -3.06 -11.92
N ASN A 33 15.21 -4.38 -11.88
CA ASN A 33 15.52 -5.14 -10.69
C ASN A 33 16.11 -6.46 -11.16
N PRO A 34 17.40 -6.70 -11.02
CA PRO A 34 18.39 -5.96 -10.22
C PRO A 34 18.81 -4.64 -10.85
N VAL A 35 19.45 -3.83 -10.05
CA VAL A 35 19.89 -2.51 -10.46
C VAL A 35 21.36 -2.33 -10.05
N PRO A 36 22.16 -1.57 -10.81
CA PRO A 36 23.53 -1.30 -10.39
C PRO A 36 23.55 -0.31 -9.23
N LYS A 37 24.67 -0.28 -8.52
CA LYS A 37 24.84 0.67 -7.44
C LYS A 37 24.60 2.06 -7.94
N GLY A 38 23.88 2.83 -7.15
CA GLY A 38 23.58 4.20 -7.52
C GLY A 38 22.57 4.34 -8.64
N GLY A 39 22.05 3.24 -9.14
CA GLY A 39 21.11 3.32 -10.25
C GLY A 39 19.71 3.68 -9.79
N ALA A 40 18.89 4.09 -10.73
CA ALA A 40 17.53 4.52 -10.44
C ALA A 40 16.54 3.42 -10.80
N VAL A 41 15.57 3.19 -9.95
CA VAL A 41 14.54 2.18 -10.15
C VAL A 41 13.20 2.87 -10.18
N SER A 42 12.42 2.59 -11.22
CA SER A 42 11.06 3.11 -11.29
C SER A 42 10.15 2.19 -10.51
N LEU A 43 9.34 2.76 -9.65
CA LEU A 43 8.42 2.00 -8.82
C LEU A 43 6.99 2.38 -9.13
N THR A 44 6.12 1.40 -9.16
CA THR A 44 4.70 1.64 -9.36
C THR A 44 3.92 0.74 -8.41
N CYS A 45 3.00 1.33 -7.68
CA CYS A 45 2.13 0.58 -6.79
C CYS A 45 0.76 0.48 -7.44
N ASN A 46 0.31 -0.75 -7.65
CA ASN A 46 -1.01 -0.97 -8.22
C ASN A 46 -1.97 -1.35 -7.12
N ALA A 47 -2.91 -0.48 -6.85
CA ALA A 47 -3.85 -0.70 -5.77
C ALA A 47 -5.26 -0.38 -6.25
N SER A 48 -6.23 -0.94 -5.59
CA SER A 48 -7.62 -0.68 -5.91
C SER A 48 -8.42 -0.67 -4.63
N ASP A 49 -9.63 -0.11 -4.73
CA ASP A 49 -10.52 -0.06 -3.61
C ASP A 49 -11.91 -0.36 -4.15
N ASP A 50 -12.54 -1.36 -3.58
CA ASP A 50 -13.84 -1.78 -4.05
C ASP A 50 -14.91 -0.74 -3.86
N ASP A 51 -14.75 0.14 -2.91
CA ASP A 51 -15.69 1.19 -2.69
C ASP A 51 -15.82 2.10 -3.88
N TYR A 52 -14.75 2.25 -4.60
CA TYR A 52 -14.70 3.11 -5.73
C TYR A 52 -15.70 2.67 -6.77
N SER A 53 -15.75 1.40 -7.07
CA SER A 53 -16.59 0.94 -8.13
C SER A 53 -18.05 1.02 -7.76
N THR A 54 -18.41 0.89 -6.53
CA THR A 54 -19.79 0.93 -6.18
C THR A 54 -20.31 2.33 -6.11
N ARG A 55 -19.45 3.29 -5.87
CA ARG A 55 -19.91 4.62 -5.75
C ARG A 55 -19.83 5.38 -6.99
N GLN A 56 -19.20 4.86 -7.94
CA GLN A 56 -18.98 5.52 -9.17
C GLN A 56 -18.34 6.84 -8.99
N LYS A 57 -17.51 6.95 -8.01
CA LYS A 57 -16.83 8.12 -7.74
C LYS A 57 -15.48 7.74 -7.34
N GLU A 58 -14.50 8.42 -7.80
CA GLU A 58 -13.15 8.12 -7.49
C GLU A 58 -12.87 8.36 -6.07
N GLU A 59 -12.45 7.36 -5.39
CA GLU A 59 -12.04 7.53 -4.05
C GLU A 59 -10.60 7.87 -4.04
N MET A 60 -10.19 8.83 -3.26
CA MET A 60 -8.82 9.24 -3.24
C MET A 60 -8.02 8.25 -2.44
N LEU A 61 -6.98 7.73 -3.06
CA LEU A 61 -6.03 6.88 -2.38
C LEU A 61 -4.77 7.68 -2.16
N THR A 62 -4.20 7.55 -0.98
CA THR A 62 -2.96 8.23 -0.63
C THR A 62 -1.88 7.19 -0.52
N TYR A 63 -0.71 7.50 -1.03
CA TYR A 63 0.39 6.56 -1.07
C TYR A 63 1.58 7.10 -0.30
N GLU A 64 2.20 6.24 0.48
CA GLU A 64 3.42 6.60 1.17
C GLU A 64 4.47 5.57 0.89
N TRP A 65 5.64 6.01 0.52
CA TRP A 65 6.74 5.14 0.17
C TRP A 65 7.83 5.22 1.23
N PHE A 66 8.46 4.09 1.51
CA PHE A 66 9.51 4.05 2.51
C PHE A 66 10.63 3.12 2.08
N ALA A 67 11.86 3.55 2.26
CA ALA A 67 13.03 2.72 2.07
C ALA A 67 14.04 3.06 3.15
N ALA A 68 14.62 2.05 3.78
CA ALA A 68 15.59 2.29 4.83
C ALA A 68 16.93 2.76 4.27
N ALA A 69 17.21 2.45 3.03
CA ALA A 69 18.47 2.86 2.39
C ALA A 69 18.15 3.41 1.02
N GLY A 70 19.07 4.19 0.47
CA GLY A 70 18.83 4.85 -0.81
C GLY A 70 17.91 6.03 -0.61
N GLU A 71 17.42 6.57 -1.70
CA GLU A 71 16.53 7.73 -1.63
C GLU A 71 15.31 7.52 -2.48
N ILE A 72 14.16 7.94 -1.98
CA ILE A 72 12.93 7.84 -2.73
C ILE A 72 12.44 9.23 -3.09
N THR A 73 12.07 9.39 -4.35
CA THR A 73 11.43 10.59 -4.83
C THR A 73 10.04 10.19 -5.29
N ILE A 74 9.03 10.82 -4.70
CA ILE A 74 7.64 10.48 -5.03
C ILE A 74 7.30 11.07 -6.37
N GLY A 75 6.59 10.29 -7.18
CA GLY A 75 6.21 10.74 -8.52
C GLY A 75 4.85 11.37 -8.55
N GLU A 76 4.43 11.66 -9.73
CA GLU A 76 3.15 12.25 -9.97
C GLU A 76 2.52 11.44 -11.09
N PRO A 77 1.54 10.59 -10.80
CA PRO A 77 0.80 10.51 -9.52
C PRO A 77 1.59 9.77 -8.44
N GLY A 78 1.09 9.88 -7.23
CA GLY A 78 1.79 9.39 -6.06
C GLY A 78 1.95 7.88 -5.97
N ASN A 79 1.24 7.12 -6.80
CA ASN A 79 1.42 5.69 -6.81
C ASN A 79 2.71 5.31 -7.56
N THR A 80 3.46 6.28 -8.01
CA THR A 80 4.75 6.05 -8.65
C THR A 80 5.85 6.71 -7.83
N ALA A 81 7.05 6.21 -7.95
CA ALA A 81 8.20 6.78 -7.24
C ALA A 81 9.46 6.32 -7.95
N THR A 82 10.55 6.98 -7.63
CA THR A 82 11.87 6.58 -8.11
C THR A 82 12.74 6.33 -6.90
N TRP A 83 13.38 5.18 -6.86
CA TRP A 83 14.29 4.83 -5.79
C TRP A 83 15.70 4.86 -6.36
N ASN A 84 16.56 5.63 -5.73
CA ASN A 84 17.96 5.65 -6.13
C ASN A 84 18.72 4.74 -5.20
N ALA A 85 19.31 3.72 -5.77
CA ALA A 85 19.98 2.70 -5.00
C ALA A 85 21.19 3.26 -4.29
N PRO A 86 21.53 2.72 -3.13
CA PRO A 86 22.76 3.15 -2.46
C PRO A 86 23.98 2.61 -3.21
N ASP A 87 25.14 3.10 -2.84
CA ASP A 87 26.36 2.71 -3.48
C ASP A 87 26.90 1.47 -2.79
N GLU A 88 26.06 0.48 -2.64
CA GLU A 88 26.37 -0.72 -1.90
C GLU A 88 25.57 -1.85 -2.49
N SER A 89 26.21 -3.01 -2.68
CA SER A 89 25.48 -4.17 -3.19
C SER A 89 24.68 -4.80 -2.08
N GLY A 90 23.61 -5.44 -2.42
CA GLY A 90 22.83 -6.17 -1.43
C GLY A 90 21.37 -6.22 -1.79
N LEU A 91 20.59 -6.66 -0.83
CA LEU A 91 19.16 -6.79 -0.98
C LEU A 91 18.52 -5.72 -0.13
N PHE A 92 17.68 -4.92 -0.74
CA PHE A 92 17.07 -3.79 -0.06
C PHE A 92 15.56 -3.83 -0.22
N SER A 93 14.84 -3.41 0.81
CA SER A 93 13.39 -3.44 0.80
C SER A 93 12.83 -2.05 0.61
N VAL A 94 11.78 -1.95 -0.20
CA VAL A 94 11.04 -0.72 -0.38
C VAL A 94 9.58 -1.05 -0.13
N SER A 95 8.90 -0.23 0.63
CA SER A 95 7.51 -0.46 0.97
C SER A 95 6.63 0.67 0.49
N CYS A 96 5.40 0.34 0.19
CA CYS A 96 4.39 1.34 -0.12
C CYS A 96 3.18 1.06 0.72
N SER A 97 2.63 2.09 1.36
CA SER A 97 1.37 1.96 2.06
C SER A 97 0.33 2.79 1.34
N VAL A 98 -0.87 2.27 1.27
CA VAL A 98 -1.98 2.89 0.58
C VAL A 98 -3.10 3.06 1.57
N MET A 99 -3.65 4.26 1.64
CA MET A 99 -4.73 4.55 2.56
C MET A 99 -5.88 5.17 1.80
N ASP A 100 -7.11 4.80 2.15
CA ASP A 100 -8.27 5.39 1.51
C ASP A 100 -8.78 6.55 2.37
N GLU A 101 -9.91 7.12 1.98
CA GLU A 101 -10.46 8.27 2.68
C GLU A 101 -11.05 7.90 4.04
N TYR A 102 -11.25 6.63 4.28
CA TYR A 102 -11.83 6.17 5.53
C TYR A 102 -10.80 5.49 6.41
N TYR A 103 -9.53 5.73 6.13
CA TYR A 103 -8.42 5.21 6.91
C TYR A 103 -8.21 3.70 6.78
N GLY A 104 -8.76 3.10 5.74
CA GLY A 104 -8.40 1.74 5.41
C GLY A 104 -6.98 1.73 4.88
N LEU A 105 -6.23 0.69 5.14
CA LEU A 105 -4.80 0.68 4.88
C LEU A 105 -4.34 -0.66 4.34
N ASP A 106 -3.44 -0.64 3.40
CA ASP A 106 -2.73 -1.83 2.96
C ASP A 106 -1.27 -1.47 2.76
N ILE A 107 -0.39 -2.39 3.04
CA ILE A 107 1.05 -2.16 2.92
C ILE A 107 1.66 -3.33 2.19
N ALA A 108 2.54 -3.05 1.26
CA ALA A 108 3.27 -4.09 0.55
C ALA A 108 4.73 -3.72 0.47
N THR A 109 5.57 -4.72 0.36
CA THR A 109 7.03 -4.53 0.33
C THR A 109 7.59 -5.31 -0.85
N ILE A 110 8.57 -4.72 -1.51
CA ILE A 110 9.27 -5.40 -2.57
C ILE A 110 10.77 -5.36 -2.26
N GLU A 111 11.48 -6.39 -2.67
CA GLU A 111 12.92 -6.43 -2.47
C GLU A 111 13.63 -6.19 -3.77
N ILE A 112 14.65 -5.36 -3.72
CA ILE A 112 15.41 -4.97 -4.91
C ILE A 112 16.86 -5.37 -4.71
N ILE A 113 17.41 -6.01 -5.71
CA ILE A 113 18.79 -6.46 -5.66
C ILE A 113 19.67 -5.38 -6.27
N VAL A 114 20.66 -4.92 -5.51
CA VAL A 114 21.65 -3.97 -6.01
C VAL A 114 22.92 -4.74 -6.27
N GLU A 115 23.43 -4.67 -7.47
CA GLU A 115 24.60 -5.45 -7.88
C GLU A 115 25.92 -4.75 -7.72
#